data_57972cf2754af6746632e260073e60de
#
_entry.id   57972cf2754af6746632e260073e60de
#
_cell.length_a   1.000
_cell.length_b   1.000
_cell.length_c   1.000
_cell.angle_alpha   90.00
_cell.angle_beta   90.00
_cell.angle_gamma   90.00
#
_symmetry.space_group_name_H-M   'P 1'
#
loop_
_entity.id
_entity.type
_entity.pdbx_description
1 polymer ?
#
loop_
_entity_poly.entity_id
_entity_poly.type
_entity_poly.pdbx_seq_one_letter_code
_entity_poly.pdbx_strand_id
1 'polypeptide(L)'
;DSDSFYKYIDNPNPDCLLIFIVNNEKLDERKKITKQIKKTAIVKDFNTFDNNTLKKMFGDYKIDNITLEYLKDRVGKNLDILSQEIEKIKIYKDNDKTITNDDITKLTSKNIDVDIFTLIDSIVTKDKDKAMTIYNEMIKLNEEPIKIIVMLANQFRIMYQAARLYKKGYSGNDIAELLGIHPYRIKLALEKGRSYTEKQLINNLYSLAVLDEEIKTGKKDKYLALELFLLGV
;
A
#
# COMPACT_ATOMS: atom_id res chain seq x y z
N ASP A 1 -36.50 -6.44 -0.42
CA ASP A 1 -37.11 -7.39 0.55
C ASP A 1 -36.02 -8.36 1.02
N SER A 2 -35.50 -8.16 2.21
CA SER A 2 -34.39 -8.97 2.73
C SER A 2 -34.81 -10.45 2.95
N ASP A 3 -36.07 -10.69 3.31
CA ASP A 3 -36.55 -12.02 3.64
C ASP A 3 -36.66 -12.93 2.40
N SER A 4 -37.03 -12.39 1.25
CA SER A 4 -37.08 -13.15 -0.03
C SER A 4 -35.68 -13.60 -0.45
N PHE A 5 -34.66 -12.77 -0.19
CA PHE A 5 -33.28 -13.06 -0.50
C PHE A 5 -32.70 -14.17 0.41
N TYR A 6 -33.04 -14.16 1.70
CA TYR A 6 -32.66 -15.24 2.62
C TYR A 6 -33.25 -16.59 2.17
N LYS A 7 -34.52 -16.61 1.79
CA LYS A 7 -35.19 -17.83 1.30
C LYS A 7 -34.56 -18.37 0.02
N TYR A 8 -34.14 -17.46 -0.88
CA TYR A 8 -33.47 -17.86 -2.11
C TYR A 8 -32.08 -18.48 -1.86
N ILE A 9 -31.29 -17.93 -0.92
CA ILE A 9 -29.98 -18.47 -0.57
C ILE A 9 -30.10 -19.89 0.04
N ASP A 10 -31.15 -20.16 0.79
CA ASP A 10 -31.36 -21.50 1.38
C ASP A 10 -31.78 -22.54 0.34
N ASN A 11 -32.45 -22.12 -0.72
CA ASN A 11 -32.93 -23.02 -1.80
C ASN A 11 -32.74 -22.35 -3.17
N PRO A 12 -31.47 -22.20 -3.63
CA PRO A 12 -31.18 -21.55 -4.90
C PRO A 12 -31.66 -22.41 -6.08
N ASN A 13 -32.01 -21.74 -7.19
CA ASN A 13 -32.34 -22.44 -8.43
C ASN A 13 -31.12 -23.23 -8.93
N PRO A 14 -31.19 -24.56 -9.11
CA PRO A 14 -30.05 -25.37 -9.53
C PRO A 14 -29.52 -25.03 -10.93
N ASP A 15 -30.34 -24.42 -11.78
CA ASP A 15 -29.95 -24.01 -13.13
C ASP A 15 -29.35 -22.61 -13.19
N CYS A 16 -29.12 -21.96 -12.03
CA CYS A 16 -28.63 -20.60 -11.93
C CYS A 16 -27.31 -20.54 -11.15
N LEU A 17 -26.26 -19.99 -11.77
CA LEU A 17 -25.02 -19.61 -11.08
C LEU A 17 -25.15 -18.19 -10.59
N LEU A 18 -25.19 -18.00 -9.26
CA LEU A 18 -25.23 -16.68 -8.63
C LEU A 18 -23.86 -16.34 -8.04
N ILE A 19 -23.28 -15.23 -8.50
CA ILE A 19 -21.97 -14.75 -8.07
C ILE A 19 -22.15 -13.41 -7.36
N PHE A 20 -21.70 -13.34 -6.08
CA PHE A 20 -21.63 -12.11 -5.31
C PHE A 20 -20.19 -11.62 -5.26
N ILE A 21 -19.97 -10.39 -5.71
CA ILE A 21 -18.69 -9.70 -5.58
C ILE A 21 -18.86 -8.63 -4.51
N VAL A 22 -18.04 -8.72 -3.46
CA VAL A 22 -18.05 -7.77 -2.34
C VAL A 22 -16.71 -7.06 -2.31
N ASN A 23 -16.72 -5.75 -2.57
CA ASN A 23 -15.51 -4.92 -2.61
C ASN A 23 -15.08 -4.43 -1.20
N ASN A 24 -15.29 -5.23 -0.18
CA ASN A 24 -14.87 -4.94 1.19
C ASN A 24 -13.78 -5.93 1.61
N GLU A 25 -12.83 -5.47 2.41
CA GLU A 25 -11.72 -6.29 2.90
C GLU A 25 -12.17 -7.52 3.70
N LYS A 26 -13.30 -7.43 4.39
CA LYS A 26 -13.89 -8.54 5.14
C LYS A 26 -15.40 -8.48 5.13
N LEU A 27 -16.02 -9.64 5.10
CA LEU A 27 -17.45 -9.78 5.33
C LEU A 27 -17.74 -9.53 6.82
N ASP A 28 -18.79 -8.76 7.12
CA ASP A 28 -19.23 -8.58 8.51
C ASP A 28 -19.81 -9.88 9.07
N GLU A 29 -19.04 -10.58 9.87
CA GLU A 29 -19.37 -11.86 10.50
C GLU A 29 -20.57 -11.78 11.45
N ARG A 30 -20.95 -10.59 11.90
CA ARG A 30 -22.10 -10.38 12.80
C ARG A 30 -23.42 -10.46 12.04
N LYS A 31 -23.40 -10.17 10.73
CA LYS A 31 -24.61 -10.17 9.91
C LYS A 31 -25.13 -11.58 9.66
N LYS A 32 -26.44 -11.77 9.85
CA LYS A 32 -27.14 -13.03 9.61
C LYS A 32 -26.90 -13.53 8.17
N ILE A 33 -26.93 -12.62 7.20
CA ILE A 33 -26.71 -12.94 5.78
C ILE A 33 -25.30 -13.52 5.53
N THR A 34 -24.27 -12.97 6.16
CA THR A 34 -22.89 -13.46 6.03
C THR A 34 -22.76 -14.89 6.54
N LYS A 35 -23.38 -15.18 7.71
CA LYS A 35 -23.38 -16.52 8.28
C LYS A 35 -24.10 -17.53 7.40
N GLN A 36 -25.18 -17.12 6.76
CA GLN A 36 -25.98 -17.97 5.89
C GLN A 36 -25.23 -18.26 4.59
N ILE A 37 -24.71 -17.24 3.91
CA ILE A 37 -23.90 -17.40 2.69
C ILE A 37 -22.71 -18.33 2.92
N LYS A 38 -22.00 -18.18 4.06
CA LYS A 38 -20.87 -19.07 4.38
C LYS A 38 -21.26 -20.55 4.58
N LYS A 39 -22.52 -20.83 4.89
CA LYS A 39 -23.00 -22.22 5.02
C LYS A 39 -23.39 -22.84 3.68
N THR A 40 -23.90 -22.05 2.74
CA THR A 40 -24.56 -22.53 1.52
C THR A 40 -23.74 -22.27 0.26
N ALA A 41 -22.80 -21.29 0.28
CA ALA A 41 -22.04 -20.89 -0.89
C ALA A 41 -20.54 -21.13 -0.72
N ILE A 42 -19.83 -21.20 -1.84
CA ILE A 42 -18.35 -21.19 -1.86
C ILE A 42 -17.90 -19.76 -1.69
N VAL A 43 -17.27 -19.47 -0.55
CA VAL A 43 -16.70 -18.12 -0.27
C VAL A 43 -15.22 -18.16 -0.56
N LYS A 44 -14.75 -17.27 -1.46
CA LYS A 44 -13.34 -17.06 -1.75
C LYS A 44 -12.95 -15.66 -1.33
N ASP A 45 -11.88 -15.55 -0.55
CA ASP A 45 -11.24 -14.29 -0.18
C ASP A 45 -10.09 -14.02 -1.14
N PHE A 46 -10.12 -12.85 -1.79
CA PHE A 46 -9.08 -12.38 -2.72
C PHE A 46 -8.25 -11.23 -2.14
N ASN A 47 -8.49 -10.85 -0.89
CA ASN A 47 -7.75 -9.75 -0.24
C ASN A 47 -6.34 -10.16 0.20
N THR A 48 -6.10 -11.46 0.36
CA THR A 48 -4.79 -12.01 0.71
C THR A 48 -4.38 -13.04 -0.32
N PHE A 49 -3.18 -12.90 -0.83
CA PHE A 49 -2.55 -13.92 -1.68
C PHE A 49 -1.23 -14.35 -1.05
N ASP A 50 -1.00 -15.65 -1.07
CA ASP A 50 0.23 -16.25 -0.60
C ASP A 50 1.26 -16.36 -1.74
N ASN A 51 2.49 -16.75 -1.38
CA ASN A 51 3.55 -16.96 -2.35
C ASN A 51 3.22 -18.06 -3.35
N ASN A 52 2.39 -19.05 -2.96
CA ASN A 52 2.00 -20.13 -3.85
C ASN A 52 1.05 -19.62 -4.95
N THR A 53 0.16 -18.69 -4.62
CA THR A 53 -0.72 -18.04 -5.61
C THR A 53 0.10 -17.26 -6.62
N LEU A 54 1.08 -16.47 -6.18
CA LEU A 54 1.96 -15.74 -7.09
C LEU A 54 2.83 -16.68 -7.94
N LYS A 55 3.37 -17.74 -7.35
CA LYS A 55 4.14 -18.75 -8.12
C LYS A 55 3.30 -19.41 -9.22
N LYS A 56 2.01 -19.69 -8.96
CA LYS A 56 1.10 -20.21 -9.98
C LYS A 56 0.90 -19.24 -11.15
N MET A 57 0.95 -17.91 -10.90
CA MET A 57 0.85 -16.91 -11.97
C MET A 57 2.07 -16.90 -12.87
N PHE A 58 3.25 -17.28 -12.35
CA PHE A 58 4.44 -17.47 -13.18
C PHE A 58 4.36 -18.71 -14.08
N GLY A 59 3.47 -19.68 -13.78
CA GLY A 59 3.31 -20.89 -14.58
C GLY A 59 4.57 -21.76 -14.59
N ASP A 60 5.16 -21.98 -15.77
CA ASP A 60 6.38 -22.80 -15.96
C ASP A 60 7.69 -22.10 -15.57
N TYR A 61 7.63 -20.81 -15.22
CA TYR A 61 8.82 -20.06 -14.82
C TYR A 61 9.22 -20.39 -13.37
N LYS A 62 10.52 -20.50 -13.16
CA LYS A 62 11.09 -20.79 -11.83
C LYS A 62 11.43 -19.48 -11.12
N ILE A 63 10.84 -19.28 -9.98
CA ILE A 63 11.13 -18.15 -9.08
C ILE A 63 11.26 -18.68 -7.66
N ASP A 64 12.31 -18.31 -6.96
CA ASP A 64 12.48 -18.65 -5.56
C ASP A 64 11.69 -17.69 -4.63
N ASN A 65 11.61 -18.02 -3.35
CA ASN A 65 10.85 -17.22 -2.40
C ASN A 65 11.51 -15.87 -2.14
N ILE A 66 12.83 -15.78 -2.18
CA ILE A 66 13.58 -14.53 -1.92
C ILE A 66 13.30 -13.54 -3.06
N THR A 67 13.42 -14.01 -4.29
CA THR A 67 13.12 -13.22 -5.50
C THR A 67 11.64 -12.80 -5.56
N LEU A 68 10.72 -13.66 -5.11
CA LEU A 68 9.31 -13.34 -5.05
C LEU A 68 8.99 -12.27 -3.98
N GLU A 69 9.61 -12.34 -2.81
CA GLU A 69 9.49 -11.28 -1.80
C GLU A 69 10.09 -9.97 -2.32
N TYR A 70 11.24 -10.02 -2.99
CA TYR A 70 11.84 -8.85 -3.61
C TYR A 70 10.91 -8.19 -4.64
N LEU A 71 10.19 -8.98 -5.46
CA LEU A 71 9.17 -8.46 -6.38
C LEU A 71 8.04 -7.74 -5.61
N LYS A 72 7.52 -8.36 -4.54
CA LYS A 72 6.46 -7.76 -3.72
C LYS A 72 6.91 -6.48 -3.02
N ASP A 73 8.12 -6.44 -2.52
CA ASP A 73 8.68 -5.27 -1.86
C ASP A 73 8.88 -4.12 -2.85
N ARG A 74 9.25 -4.44 -4.08
CA ARG A 74 9.51 -3.45 -5.12
C ARG A 74 8.23 -2.90 -5.77
N VAL A 75 7.28 -3.78 -6.08
CA VAL A 75 6.04 -3.46 -6.83
C VAL A 75 4.88 -3.14 -5.88
N GLY A 76 4.94 -3.62 -4.65
CA GLY A 76 3.86 -3.54 -3.69
C GLY A 76 2.99 -4.80 -3.69
N LYS A 77 1.96 -4.79 -2.83
CA LYS A 77 1.09 -5.95 -2.58
C LYS A 77 -0.28 -5.82 -3.24
N ASN A 78 -0.38 -5.09 -4.35
CA ASN A 78 -1.58 -5.04 -5.16
C ASN A 78 -1.52 -6.16 -6.21
N LEU A 79 -2.51 -7.06 -6.21
CA LEU A 79 -2.50 -8.24 -7.08
C LEU A 79 -2.60 -7.87 -8.56
N ASP A 80 -3.36 -6.84 -8.92
CA ASP A 80 -3.52 -6.42 -10.31
C ASP A 80 -2.19 -5.87 -10.87
N ILE A 81 -1.49 -5.05 -10.07
CA ILE A 81 -0.18 -4.53 -10.45
C ILE A 81 0.84 -5.67 -10.54
N LEU A 82 0.86 -6.56 -9.54
CA LEU A 82 1.74 -7.73 -9.55
C LEU A 82 1.50 -8.62 -10.76
N SER A 83 0.23 -8.83 -11.14
CA SER A 83 -0.10 -9.66 -12.32
C SER A 83 0.44 -9.06 -13.62
N GLN A 84 0.30 -7.75 -13.79
CA GLN A 84 0.83 -7.04 -14.96
C GLN A 84 2.36 -7.11 -15.02
N GLU A 85 3.03 -6.90 -13.88
CA GLU A 85 4.49 -7.01 -13.80
C GLU A 85 4.98 -8.44 -14.04
N ILE A 86 4.28 -9.45 -13.53
CA ILE A 86 4.58 -10.86 -13.78
C ILE A 86 4.48 -11.18 -15.28
N GLU A 87 3.40 -10.76 -15.94
CA GLU A 87 3.26 -10.98 -17.40
C GLU A 87 4.36 -10.28 -18.20
N LYS A 88 4.71 -9.06 -17.84
CA LYS A 88 5.83 -8.33 -18.45
C LYS A 88 7.18 -9.08 -18.29
N ILE A 89 7.45 -9.62 -17.10
CA ILE A 89 8.64 -10.40 -16.82
C ILE A 89 8.65 -11.68 -17.66
N LYS A 90 7.52 -12.40 -17.76
CA LYS A 90 7.39 -13.61 -18.57
C LYS A 90 7.67 -13.34 -20.05
N ILE A 91 7.11 -12.27 -20.60
CA ILE A 91 7.34 -11.87 -22.00
C ILE A 91 8.83 -11.59 -22.25
N TYR A 92 9.50 -10.91 -21.32
CA TYR A 92 10.93 -10.62 -21.46
C TYR A 92 11.81 -11.86 -21.41
N LYS A 93 11.47 -12.82 -20.53
CA LYS A 93 12.31 -14.01 -20.27
C LYS A 93 12.19 -15.09 -21.35
N ASP A 94 11.13 -15.12 -22.13
CA ASP A 94 10.83 -16.03 -23.24
C ASP A 94 11.45 -17.45 -23.10
N ASN A 95 12.71 -17.63 -23.44
CA ASN A 95 13.42 -18.92 -23.43
C ASN A 95 14.12 -19.26 -22.09
N ASP A 96 14.55 -18.27 -21.32
CA ASP A 96 15.15 -18.48 -19.99
C ASP A 96 14.07 -18.40 -18.91
N LYS A 97 13.60 -19.57 -18.48
CA LYS A 97 12.51 -19.68 -17.51
C LYS A 97 12.92 -19.43 -16.05
N THR A 98 14.15 -19.01 -15.77
CA THR A 98 14.59 -18.70 -14.40
C THR A 98 14.58 -17.21 -14.16
N ILE A 99 13.79 -16.76 -13.18
CA ILE A 99 13.64 -15.34 -12.85
C ILE A 99 14.55 -14.99 -11.69
N THR A 100 15.31 -13.91 -11.85
CA THR A 100 16.29 -13.40 -10.89
C THR A 100 15.92 -12.00 -10.38
N ASN A 101 16.54 -11.57 -9.29
CA ASN A 101 16.40 -10.21 -8.79
C ASN A 101 16.83 -9.15 -9.80
N ASP A 102 17.80 -9.49 -10.68
CA ASP A 102 18.29 -8.60 -11.72
C ASP A 102 17.22 -8.36 -12.80
N ASP A 103 16.50 -9.42 -13.19
CA ASP A 103 15.37 -9.33 -14.11
C ASP A 103 14.27 -8.43 -13.54
N ILE A 104 13.91 -8.64 -12.26
CA ILE A 104 12.93 -7.81 -11.57
C ILE A 104 13.39 -6.36 -11.54
N THR A 105 14.65 -6.11 -11.21
CA THR A 105 15.21 -4.76 -11.13
C THR A 105 15.14 -4.02 -12.46
N LYS A 106 15.44 -4.71 -13.57
CA LYS A 106 15.42 -4.14 -14.91
C LYS A 106 14.01 -3.86 -15.43
N LEU A 107 13.06 -4.71 -15.09
CA LEU A 107 11.75 -4.71 -15.73
C LEU A 107 10.65 -4.01 -14.91
N THR A 108 10.78 -3.97 -13.57
CA THR A 108 9.74 -3.42 -12.72
C THR A 108 10.09 -2.02 -12.22
N SER A 109 9.11 -1.14 -12.22
CA SER A 109 9.25 0.15 -11.55
C SER A 109 9.12 -0.03 -10.02
N LYS A 110 9.87 0.77 -9.26
CA LYS A 110 9.66 0.82 -7.81
C LYS A 110 8.28 1.42 -7.51
N ASN A 111 7.62 0.87 -6.50
CA ASN A 111 6.38 1.45 -6.01
C ASN A 111 6.70 2.73 -5.23
N ILE A 112 6.13 3.83 -5.65
CA ILE A 112 6.33 5.15 -5.03
C ILE A 112 5.94 5.16 -3.54
N ASP A 113 4.96 4.37 -3.12
CA ASP A 113 4.60 4.27 -1.70
C ASP A 113 5.75 3.68 -0.87
N VAL A 114 6.52 2.73 -1.42
CA VAL A 114 7.71 2.15 -0.76
C VAL A 114 8.79 3.22 -0.65
N ASP A 115 9.02 4.00 -1.70
CA ASP A 115 10.01 5.07 -1.70
C ASP A 115 9.62 6.18 -0.71
N ILE A 116 8.33 6.54 -0.60
CA ILE A 116 7.84 7.49 0.41
C ILE A 116 8.09 7.00 1.83
N PHE A 117 7.84 5.72 2.14
CA PHE A 117 8.15 5.18 3.47
C PHE A 117 9.65 5.19 3.76
N THR A 118 10.47 4.86 2.76
CA THR A 118 11.93 4.88 2.89
C THR A 118 12.44 6.31 3.05
N LEU A 119 11.83 7.28 2.38
CA LEU A 119 12.12 8.71 2.53
C LEU A 119 11.76 9.20 3.94
N ILE A 120 10.60 8.80 4.47
CA ILE A 120 10.19 9.11 5.85
C ILE A 120 11.20 8.53 6.85
N ASP A 121 11.64 7.28 6.66
CA ASP A 121 12.66 6.67 7.52
C ASP A 121 13.97 7.47 7.51
N SER A 122 14.39 7.96 6.34
CA SER A 122 15.59 8.80 6.21
C SER A 122 15.43 10.14 6.94
N ILE A 123 14.24 10.74 6.90
CA ILE A 123 13.94 11.97 7.67
C ILE A 123 14.02 11.70 9.18
N VAL A 124 13.49 10.55 9.65
CA VAL A 124 13.54 10.14 11.07
C VAL A 124 14.96 9.98 11.54
N THR A 125 15.74 9.22 10.77
CA THR A 125 17.13 8.88 11.13
C THR A 125 18.10 10.04 10.86
N LYS A 126 17.61 11.15 10.28
CA LYS A 126 18.40 12.29 9.83
C LYS A 126 19.50 11.91 8.83
N ASP A 127 19.25 10.85 8.07
CA ASP A 127 20.12 10.39 7.00
C ASP A 127 19.87 11.21 5.73
N LYS A 128 20.49 12.37 5.68
CA LYS A 128 20.32 13.36 4.61
C LYS A 128 20.77 12.83 3.25
N ASP A 129 21.83 12.07 3.21
CA ASP A 129 22.37 11.49 1.97
C ASP A 129 21.40 10.49 1.36
N LYS A 130 20.84 9.62 2.21
CA LYS A 130 19.82 8.66 1.79
C LYS A 130 18.52 9.35 1.37
N ALA A 131 18.08 10.39 2.11
CA ALA A 131 16.90 11.17 1.74
C ALA A 131 17.06 11.80 0.36
N MET A 132 18.21 12.43 0.08
CA MET A 132 18.49 13.04 -1.21
C MET A 132 18.64 12.01 -2.33
N THR A 133 19.21 10.84 -2.06
CA THR A 133 19.31 9.76 -3.03
C THR A 133 17.93 9.30 -3.49
N ILE A 134 17.02 9.02 -2.54
CA ILE A 134 15.65 8.59 -2.83
C ILE A 134 14.89 9.69 -3.57
N TYR A 135 14.96 10.92 -3.10
CA TYR A 135 14.35 12.07 -3.75
C TYR A 135 14.78 12.19 -5.22
N ASN A 136 16.10 12.16 -5.48
CA ASN A 136 16.64 12.23 -6.83
C ASN A 136 16.19 11.06 -7.72
N GLU A 137 16.05 9.84 -7.16
CA GLU A 137 15.48 8.71 -7.89
C GLU A 137 14.01 8.97 -8.27
N MET A 138 13.20 9.50 -7.34
CA MET A 138 11.80 9.85 -7.60
C MET A 138 11.68 10.92 -8.69
N ILE A 139 12.51 11.95 -8.66
CA ILE A 139 12.54 13.00 -9.71
C ILE A 139 12.94 12.42 -11.07
N LYS A 140 13.94 11.51 -11.12
CA LYS A 140 14.31 10.81 -12.37
C LYS A 140 13.19 9.96 -12.94
N LEU A 141 12.28 9.48 -12.10
CA LEU A 141 11.07 8.76 -12.50
C LEU A 141 9.90 9.70 -12.88
N ASN A 142 10.19 11.01 -13.04
CA ASN A 142 9.24 12.07 -13.35
C ASN A 142 8.15 12.28 -12.29
N GLU A 143 8.46 11.97 -11.02
CA GLU A 143 7.55 12.30 -9.93
C GLU A 143 7.64 13.79 -9.60
N GLU A 144 6.48 14.43 -9.53
CA GLU A 144 6.40 15.86 -9.24
C GLU A 144 6.64 16.15 -7.75
N PRO A 145 7.50 17.13 -7.39
CA PRO A 145 7.78 17.49 -5.98
C PRO A 145 6.53 17.76 -5.16
N ILE A 146 5.52 18.43 -5.75
CA ILE A 146 4.23 18.69 -5.07
C ILE A 146 3.52 17.37 -4.72
N LYS A 147 3.56 16.38 -5.62
CA LYS A 147 3.00 15.05 -5.34
C LYS A 147 3.72 14.38 -4.18
N ILE A 148 5.05 14.45 -4.15
CA ILE A 148 5.87 13.91 -3.04
C ILE A 148 5.50 14.59 -1.72
N ILE A 149 5.36 15.91 -1.68
CA ILE A 149 4.91 16.68 -0.51
C ILE A 149 3.56 16.18 0.00
N VAL A 150 2.58 16.02 -0.90
CA VAL A 150 1.24 15.52 -0.55
C VAL A 150 1.30 14.10 0.01
N MET A 151 2.13 13.23 -0.57
CA MET A 151 2.31 11.85 -0.09
C MET A 151 2.96 11.81 1.28
N LEU A 152 4.02 12.60 1.52
CA LEU A 152 4.66 12.74 2.83
C LEU A 152 3.67 13.26 3.88
N ALA A 153 2.93 14.32 3.57
CA ALA A 153 1.94 14.89 4.48
C ALA A 153 0.84 13.87 4.82
N ASN A 154 0.38 13.10 3.83
CA ASN A 154 -0.61 12.06 4.06
C ASN A 154 -0.09 10.96 4.99
N GLN A 155 1.16 10.51 4.82
CA GLN A 155 1.76 9.50 5.70
C GLN A 155 1.97 10.02 7.12
N PHE A 156 2.50 11.23 7.31
CA PHE A 156 2.63 11.83 8.65
C PHE A 156 1.27 11.99 9.33
N ARG A 157 0.20 12.34 8.57
CA ARG A 157 -1.16 12.43 9.08
C ARG A 157 -1.67 11.07 9.57
N ILE A 158 -1.50 10.02 8.76
CA ILE A 158 -1.90 8.66 9.13
C ILE A 158 -1.15 8.21 10.38
N MET A 159 0.17 8.42 10.45
CA MET A 159 1.00 8.09 11.61
C MET A 159 0.51 8.80 12.87
N TYR A 160 0.22 10.09 12.77
CA TYR A 160 -0.30 10.89 13.89
C TYR A 160 -1.68 10.40 14.37
N GLN A 161 -2.61 10.21 13.45
CA GLN A 161 -3.97 9.76 13.77
C GLN A 161 -3.95 8.35 14.36
N ALA A 162 -3.18 7.43 13.75
CA ALA A 162 -3.05 6.06 14.23
C ALA A 162 -2.42 6.00 15.63
N ALA A 163 -1.34 6.75 15.87
CA ALA A 163 -0.70 6.82 17.18
C ALA A 163 -1.64 7.33 18.27
N ARG A 164 -2.44 8.37 17.98
CA ARG A 164 -3.43 8.91 18.93
C ARG A 164 -4.56 7.94 19.25
N LEU A 165 -5.09 7.28 18.23
CA LEU A 165 -6.15 6.29 18.42
C LEU A 165 -5.64 5.07 19.18
N TYR A 166 -4.43 4.61 18.86
CA TYR A 166 -3.78 3.50 19.57
C TYR A 166 -3.58 3.81 21.07
N LYS A 167 -3.14 5.02 21.41
CA LYS A 167 -3.04 5.48 22.81
C LYS A 167 -4.40 5.54 23.55
N LYS A 168 -5.50 5.69 22.82
CA LYS A 168 -6.86 5.62 23.35
C LYS A 168 -7.38 4.19 23.50
N GLY A 169 -6.58 3.17 23.18
CA GLY A 169 -6.92 1.76 23.32
C GLY A 169 -7.59 1.11 22.11
N TYR A 170 -7.67 1.79 20.96
CA TYR A 170 -8.18 1.18 19.74
C TYR A 170 -7.18 0.17 19.17
N SER A 171 -7.68 -0.97 18.70
CA SER A 171 -6.86 -1.94 17.98
C SER A 171 -6.47 -1.44 16.58
N GLY A 172 -5.43 -2.02 15.96
CA GLY A 172 -5.06 -1.67 14.60
C GLY A 172 -6.20 -1.85 13.57
N ASN A 173 -7.06 -2.84 13.77
CA ASN A 173 -8.22 -3.07 12.91
C ASN A 173 -9.31 -2.01 13.12
N ASP A 174 -9.59 -1.63 14.37
CA ASP A 174 -10.55 -0.55 14.67
C ASP A 174 -10.07 0.79 14.07
N ILE A 175 -8.77 1.06 14.15
CA ILE A 175 -8.16 2.26 13.56
C ILE A 175 -8.31 2.25 12.04
N ALA A 176 -8.09 1.09 11.42
CA ALA A 176 -8.24 0.91 9.97
C ALA A 176 -9.68 1.19 9.52
N GLU A 177 -10.67 0.66 10.25
CA GLU A 177 -12.08 0.90 9.98
C GLU A 177 -12.46 2.38 10.19
N LEU A 178 -12.03 2.98 11.30
CA LEU A 178 -12.34 4.39 11.62
C LEU A 178 -11.76 5.38 10.61
N LEU A 179 -10.55 5.12 10.11
CA LEU A 179 -9.87 6.01 9.18
C LEU A 179 -10.16 5.68 7.71
N GLY A 180 -10.83 4.56 7.42
CA GLY A 180 -11.07 4.06 6.06
C GLY A 180 -9.76 3.71 5.34
N ILE A 181 -8.77 3.21 6.08
CA ILE A 181 -7.43 2.92 5.57
C ILE A 181 -7.17 1.41 5.71
N HIS A 182 -6.51 0.84 4.69
CA HIS A 182 -6.16 -0.58 4.71
C HIS A 182 -5.38 -0.97 5.99
N PRO A 183 -5.73 -2.08 6.70
CA PRO A 183 -5.10 -2.48 7.96
C PRO A 183 -3.58 -2.59 7.89
N TYR A 184 -3.04 -3.03 6.76
CA TYR A 184 -1.59 -3.10 6.53
C TYR A 184 -0.92 -1.71 6.60
N ARG A 185 -1.54 -0.68 6.03
CA ARG A 185 -1.03 0.71 6.11
C ARG A 185 -1.06 1.24 7.53
N ILE A 186 -2.10 0.90 8.30
CA ILE A 186 -2.18 1.25 9.73
C ILE A 186 -1.08 0.54 10.54
N LYS A 187 -0.85 -0.75 10.26
CA LYS A 187 0.26 -1.50 10.88
C LYS A 187 1.60 -0.81 10.63
N LEU A 188 1.90 -0.46 9.38
CA LEU A 188 3.13 0.27 9.02
C LEU A 188 3.19 1.65 9.68
N ALA A 189 2.09 2.40 9.68
CA ALA A 189 2.03 3.71 10.31
C ALA A 189 2.28 3.66 11.82
N LEU A 190 1.74 2.66 12.52
CA LEU A 190 1.99 2.45 13.95
C LEU A 190 3.45 2.02 14.21
N GLU A 191 4.00 1.15 13.37
CA GLU A 191 5.40 0.70 13.47
C GLU A 191 6.36 1.87 13.28
N LYS A 192 6.25 2.61 12.20
CA LYS A 192 7.09 3.77 11.87
C LYS A 192 6.83 4.95 12.81
N GLY A 193 5.58 5.17 13.20
CA GLY A 193 5.17 6.22 14.12
C GLY A 193 5.79 6.13 15.51
N ARG A 194 6.26 4.95 15.93
CA ARG A 194 6.97 4.77 17.22
C ARG A 194 8.26 5.57 17.33
N SER A 195 8.89 5.86 16.20
CA SER A 195 10.13 6.65 16.13
C SER A 195 9.89 8.15 16.22
N TYR A 196 8.63 8.59 16.26
CA TYR A 196 8.25 9.99 16.36
C TYR A 196 7.48 10.30 17.64
N THR A 197 7.71 11.47 18.19
CA THR A 197 6.79 12.09 19.14
C THR A 197 5.61 12.73 18.40
N GLU A 198 4.46 12.88 19.06
CA GLU A 198 3.32 13.60 18.48
C GLU A 198 3.69 15.01 18.01
N LYS A 199 4.54 15.71 18.78
CA LYS A 199 5.03 17.04 18.46
C LYS A 199 5.84 17.03 17.15
N GLN A 200 6.70 16.04 16.94
CA GLN A 200 7.47 15.91 15.69
C GLN A 200 6.56 15.65 14.49
N LEU A 201 5.56 14.77 14.62
CA LEU A 201 4.61 14.50 13.55
C LEU A 201 3.81 15.76 13.17
N ILE A 202 3.33 16.53 14.16
CA ILE A 202 2.62 17.80 13.92
C ILE A 202 3.56 18.84 13.29
N ASN A 203 4.78 18.97 13.78
CA ASN A 203 5.75 19.92 13.21
C ASN A 203 6.06 19.59 11.76
N ASN A 204 6.28 18.32 11.41
CA ASN A 204 6.49 17.92 10.02
C ASN A 204 5.29 18.23 9.14
N LEU A 205 4.07 17.97 9.63
CA LEU A 205 2.83 18.33 8.92
C LEU A 205 2.72 19.84 8.70
N TYR A 206 3.02 20.63 9.71
CA TYR A 206 3.01 22.08 9.62
C TYR A 206 4.04 22.58 8.62
N SER A 207 5.29 22.09 8.69
CA SER A 207 6.34 22.47 7.75
C SER A 207 5.97 22.11 6.31
N LEU A 208 5.38 20.94 6.06
CA LEU A 208 4.89 20.56 4.73
C LEU A 208 3.73 21.43 4.25
N ALA A 209 2.84 21.85 5.14
CA ALA A 209 1.74 22.76 4.80
C ALA A 209 2.26 24.16 4.41
N VAL A 210 3.22 24.70 5.17
CA VAL A 210 3.88 25.97 4.84
C VAL A 210 4.62 25.86 3.50
N LEU A 211 5.32 24.76 3.28
CA LEU A 211 6.03 24.50 2.05
C LEU A 211 5.10 24.46 0.84
N ASP A 212 3.96 23.76 0.95
CA ASP A 212 2.94 23.68 -0.10
C ASP A 212 2.36 25.08 -0.43
N GLU A 213 2.10 25.89 0.59
CA GLU A 213 1.65 27.28 0.42
C GLU A 213 2.70 28.14 -0.28
N GLU A 214 3.96 28.11 0.15
CA GLU A 214 5.05 28.87 -0.44
C GLU A 214 5.28 28.55 -1.91
N ILE A 215 5.18 27.25 -2.26
CA ILE A 215 5.29 26.79 -3.65
C ILE A 215 4.09 27.30 -4.48
N LYS A 216 2.86 27.10 -3.98
CA LYS A 216 1.63 27.51 -4.69
C LYS A 216 1.51 29.01 -4.88
N THR A 217 2.08 29.79 -3.96
CA THR A 217 2.13 31.25 -4.06
C THR A 217 3.33 31.78 -4.85
N GLY A 218 4.20 30.90 -5.37
CA GLY A 218 5.37 31.28 -6.14
C GLY A 218 6.51 31.87 -5.32
N LYS A 219 6.46 31.75 -3.98
CA LYS A 219 7.53 32.25 -3.09
C LYS A 219 8.78 31.38 -3.12
N LYS A 220 8.63 30.09 -3.40
CA LYS A 220 9.74 29.13 -3.49
C LYS A 220 9.61 28.24 -4.72
N ASP A 221 10.75 27.89 -5.30
CA ASP A 221 10.81 26.83 -6.30
C ASP A 221 10.48 25.47 -5.68
N LYS A 222 9.69 24.66 -6.37
CA LYS A 222 9.19 23.39 -5.84
C LYS A 222 10.27 22.34 -5.56
N TYR A 223 11.33 22.33 -6.38
CA TYR A 223 12.46 21.39 -6.20
C TYR A 223 13.30 21.79 -5.02
N LEU A 224 13.77 23.04 -5.02
CA LEU A 224 14.60 23.58 -3.94
C LEU A 224 13.88 23.54 -2.58
N ALA A 225 12.57 23.86 -2.57
CA ALA A 225 11.79 23.86 -1.35
C ALA A 225 11.72 22.46 -0.71
N LEU A 226 11.48 21.41 -1.51
CA LEU A 226 11.46 20.04 -0.99
C LEU A 226 12.84 19.56 -0.57
N GLU A 227 13.91 19.90 -1.32
CA GLU A 227 15.29 19.59 -0.94
C GLU A 227 15.66 20.18 0.43
N LEU A 228 15.37 21.45 0.67
CA LEU A 228 15.62 22.11 1.95
C LEU A 228 14.84 21.43 3.09
N PHE A 229 13.58 21.07 2.87
CA PHE A 229 12.79 20.31 3.85
C PHE A 229 13.45 18.97 4.19
N LEU A 230 13.90 18.21 3.19
CA LEU A 230 14.55 16.91 3.38
C LEU A 230 15.91 17.06 4.10
N LEU A 231 16.62 18.13 3.86
CA LEU A 231 17.87 18.44 4.54
C LEU A 231 17.68 19.00 5.96
N GLY A 232 16.45 19.29 6.35
CA GLY A 232 16.11 19.81 7.68
C GLY A 232 16.54 21.26 7.89
N VAL A 233 16.51 22.07 6.82
CA VAL A 233 16.89 23.49 6.79
C VAL A 233 15.64 24.37 6.71
#